data_1bbcb783934a34325e2fa044d3264400
#
_entry.id   1bbcb783934a34325e2fa044d3264400
#
_cell.length_a   1.000
_cell.length_b   1.000
_cell.length_c   1.000
_cell.angle_alpha   90.00
_cell.angle_beta   90.00
_cell.angle_gamma   90.00
#
_symmetry.space_group_name_H-M   'P 1'
#
loop_
_entity.id
_entity.type
_entity.pdbx_description
1 polymer ?
#
loop_
_entity_poly.entity_id
_entity_poly.type
_entity_poly.pdbx_seq_one_letter_code
_entity_poly.pdbx_strand_id
1 'polypeptide(L)'
;MHPNADVLQGTLDLLILRTIALEPMHGWAIAQRIQQISDELLRVQQGSLYPALHRLEHQGWITAEWGASENNRRARFYALTKAGRKQVDTEVAKWERLSAGVNLVLQRT
;
A
#
# COMPACT_ATOMS: atom_id res chain seq x y z
N MET A 1 19.91 2.91 -12.99
CA MET A 1 19.98 2.50 -11.57
C MET A 1 18.59 2.35 -11.01
N HIS A 2 18.36 1.28 -10.31
CA HIS A 2 17.07 1.05 -9.70
C HIS A 2 17.02 1.70 -8.32
N PRO A 3 15.87 2.26 -7.93
CA PRO A 3 15.71 2.76 -6.57
C PRO A 3 15.93 1.66 -5.55
N ASN A 4 16.23 2.04 -4.32
CA ASN A 4 16.37 1.11 -3.23
C ASN A 4 15.08 0.33 -3.04
N ALA A 5 15.15 -0.99 -3.18
CA ALA A 5 13.96 -1.86 -3.10
C ALA A 5 13.28 -1.77 -1.73
N ASP A 6 14.05 -1.61 -0.65
CA ASP A 6 13.48 -1.54 0.69
C ASP A 6 12.66 -0.26 0.88
N VAL A 7 13.13 0.87 0.35
CA VAL A 7 12.40 2.13 0.42
C VAL A 7 11.12 2.04 -0.39
N LEU A 8 11.20 1.52 -1.62
CA LEU A 8 10.03 1.33 -2.47
C LEU A 8 9.04 0.36 -1.83
N GLN A 9 9.55 -0.72 -1.26
CA GLN A 9 8.71 -1.73 -0.64
C GLN A 9 7.95 -1.14 0.55
N GLY A 10 8.62 -0.39 1.43
CA GLY A 10 7.98 0.25 2.56
C GLY A 10 6.93 1.26 2.13
N THR A 11 7.20 2.02 1.08
CA THR A 11 6.25 2.97 0.53
C THR A 11 5.02 2.27 -0.01
N LEU A 12 5.20 1.17 -0.75
CA LEU A 12 4.09 0.41 -1.29
C LEU A 12 3.22 -0.18 -0.18
N ASP A 13 3.85 -0.72 0.86
CA ASP A 13 3.12 -1.28 2.01
C ASP A 13 2.24 -0.22 2.65
N LEU A 14 2.78 0.98 2.87
CA LEU A 14 2.02 2.12 3.41
C LEU A 14 0.83 2.45 2.52
N LEU A 15 1.04 2.54 1.22
CA LEU A 15 -0.01 2.90 0.27
C LEU A 15 -1.15 1.86 0.26
N ILE A 16 -0.81 0.59 0.28
CA ILE A 16 -1.80 -0.48 0.33
C ILE A 16 -2.62 -0.40 1.62
N LEU A 17 -1.93 -0.36 2.77
CA LEU A 17 -2.59 -0.33 4.07
C LEU A 17 -3.52 0.87 4.19
N ARG A 18 -3.06 2.03 3.77
CA ARG A 18 -3.87 3.25 3.83
C ARG A 18 -5.08 3.19 2.91
N THR A 19 -4.89 2.61 1.73
CA THR A 19 -5.96 2.52 0.73
C THR A 19 -7.11 1.63 1.22
N ILE A 20 -6.81 0.48 1.80
CA ILE A 20 -7.85 -0.44 2.27
C ILE A 20 -8.36 -0.10 3.68
N ALA A 21 -7.80 0.93 4.32
CA ALA A 21 -8.26 1.36 5.64
C ALA A 21 -9.73 1.81 5.62
N LEU A 22 -10.20 2.30 4.48
CA LEU A 22 -11.58 2.79 4.34
C LEU A 22 -12.55 1.65 4.08
N GLU A 23 -12.16 0.70 3.24
CA GLU A 23 -13.03 -0.44 2.91
C GLU A 23 -12.20 -1.56 2.28
N PRO A 24 -12.69 -2.80 2.36
CA PRO A 24 -12.02 -3.90 1.68
C PRO A 24 -12.00 -3.71 0.17
N MET A 25 -10.90 -4.13 -0.47
CA MET A 25 -10.75 -4.03 -1.93
C MET A 25 -9.97 -5.21 -2.46
N HIS A 26 -10.25 -5.61 -3.70
CA HIS A 26 -9.40 -6.58 -4.39
C HIS A 26 -8.17 -5.89 -4.98
N GLY A 27 -7.17 -6.69 -5.38
CA GLY A 27 -5.86 -6.14 -5.75
C GLY A 27 -5.91 -5.13 -6.88
N TRP A 28 -6.67 -5.42 -7.94
CA TRP A 28 -6.77 -4.48 -9.06
C TRP A 28 -7.34 -3.13 -8.61
N ALA A 29 -8.39 -3.17 -7.76
CA ALA A 29 -9.00 -1.94 -7.26
C ALA A 29 -8.04 -1.15 -6.39
N ILE A 30 -7.20 -1.82 -5.59
CA ILE A 30 -6.18 -1.15 -4.78
C ILE A 30 -5.21 -0.36 -5.68
N ALA A 31 -4.69 -1.01 -6.71
CA ALA A 31 -3.76 -0.36 -7.64
C ALA A 31 -4.40 0.83 -8.34
N GLN A 32 -5.64 0.66 -8.81
CA GLN A 32 -6.40 1.73 -9.47
C GLN A 32 -6.62 2.91 -8.54
N ARG A 33 -6.96 2.63 -7.28
CA ARG A 33 -7.24 3.68 -6.31
C ARG A 33 -6.00 4.49 -5.98
N ILE A 34 -4.86 3.83 -5.80
CA ILE A 34 -3.60 4.52 -5.56
C ILE A 34 -3.28 5.46 -6.73
N GLN A 35 -3.45 4.97 -7.95
CA GLN A 35 -3.20 5.77 -9.14
C GLN A 35 -4.12 6.98 -9.21
N GLN A 36 -5.42 6.79 -8.95
CA GLN A 36 -6.41 7.86 -8.97
C GLN A 36 -6.13 8.92 -7.91
N ILE A 37 -5.92 8.49 -6.67
CA ILE A 37 -5.71 9.42 -5.55
C ILE A 37 -4.44 10.24 -5.74
N SER A 38 -3.41 9.66 -6.36
CA SER A 38 -2.14 10.34 -6.58
C SER A 38 -2.11 11.15 -7.89
N ASP A 39 -3.26 11.39 -8.50
CA ASP A 39 -3.36 12.11 -9.79
C ASP A 39 -2.42 11.52 -10.84
N GLU A 40 -2.41 10.21 -10.95
CA GLU A 40 -1.62 9.44 -11.91
C GLU A 40 -0.10 9.48 -11.64
N LEU A 41 0.34 10.11 -10.55
CA LEU A 41 1.77 10.18 -10.24
C LEU A 41 2.36 8.85 -9.81
N LEU A 42 1.55 8.03 -9.14
CA LEU A 42 2.01 6.73 -8.65
C LEU A 42 1.29 5.61 -9.39
N ARG A 43 2.07 4.71 -9.97
CA ARG A 43 1.54 3.52 -10.65
C ARG A 43 2.10 2.29 -9.97
N VAL A 44 1.21 1.38 -9.60
CA VAL A 44 1.59 0.16 -8.91
C VAL A 44 1.56 -0.99 -9.91
N GLN A 45 2.72 -1.58 -10.13
CA GLN A 45 2.84 -2.76 -11.00
C GLN A 45 2.30 -3.98 -10.29
N GLN A 46 1.59 -4.84 -11.02
CA GLN A 46 1.05 -6.07 -10.44
C GLN A 46 2.15 -6.98 -9.92
N GLY A 47 3.31 -6.98 -10.59
CA GLY A 47 4.46 -7.76 -10.15
C GLY A 47 4.98 -7.36 -8.77
N SER A 48 4.72 -6.12 -8.33
CA SER A 48 5.08 -5.65 -6.99
C SER A 48 3.92 -5.74 -6.03
N LEU A 49 2.70 -5.54 -6.53
CA LEU A 49 1.49 -5.50 -5.70
C LEU A 49 1.20 -6.81 -4.99
N TYR A 50 1.15 -7.91 -5.75
CA TYR A 50 0.74 -9.19 -5.17
C TYR A 50 1.76 -9.75 -4.17
N PRO A 51 3.07 -9.66 -4.41
CA PRO A 51 4.03 -10.01 -3.36
C PRO A 51 3.88 -9.14 -2.11
N ALA A 52 3.57 -7.84 -2.26
CA ALA A 52 3.34 -6.96 -1.12
C ALA A 52 2.12 -7.38 -0.33
N LEU A 53 1.01 -7.67 -1.01
CA LEU A 53 -0.20 -8.16 -0.36
C LEU A 53 0.07 -9.46 0.40
N HIS A 54 0.83 -10.35 -0.19
CA HIS A 54 1.19 -11.61 0.45
C HIS A 54 2.00 -11.38 1.73
N ARG A 55 2.98 -10.46 1.69
CA ARG A 55 3.77 -10.13 2.88
C ARG A 55 2.91 -9.53 3.98
N LEU A 56 2.02 -8.61 3.63
CA LEU A 56 1.15 -7.94 4.60
C LEU A 56 0.18 -8.93 5.25
N GLU A 57 -0.32 -9.86 4.46
CA GLU A 57 -1.19 -10.92 4.97
C GLU A 57 -0.42 -11.83 5.93
N HIS A 58 0.81 -12.18 5.56
CA HIS A 58 1.68 -13.01 6.39
C HIS A 58 2.01 -12.33 7.72
N GLN A 59 2.14 -11.01 7.71
CA GLN A 59 2.37 -10.22 8.92
C GLN A 59 1.14 -10.12 9.81
N GLY A 60 -0.02 -10.52 9.32
CA GLY A 60 -1.25 -10.41 10.06
C GLY A 60 -1.86 -9.01 10.06
N TRP A 61 -1.43 -8.14 9.17
CA TRP A 61 -1.94 -6.78 9.07
C TRP A 61 -3.15 -6.65 8.16
N ILE A 62 -3.32 -7.61 7.25
CA ILE A 62 -4.49 -7.69 6.38
C ILE A 62 -5.00 -9.12 6.33
N THR A 63 -6.29 -9.26 6.03
CA THR A 63 -6.91 -10.56 5.74
C THR A 63 -7.38 -10.56 4.31
N ALA A 64 -7.61 -11.74 3.77
CA ALA A 64 -8.12 -11.88 2.40
C ALA A 64 -9.29 -12.85 2.39
N GLU A 65 -10.35 -12.46 1.68
CA GLU A 65 -11.54 -13.29 1.52
C GLU A 65 -11.96 -13.29 0.05
N TRP A 66 -12.47 -14.42 -0.42
CA TRP A 66 -12.99 -14.51 -1.77
C TRP A 66 -14.34 -13.80 -1.85
N GLY A 67 -14.55 -13.08 -2.94
CA GLY A 67 -15.80 -12.40 -3.22
C GLY A 67 -15.96 -12.16 -4.71
N ALA A 68 -17.05 -11.51 -5.10
CA ALA A 68 -17.31 -11.17 -6.48
C ALA A 68 -16.92 -9.72 -6.73
N SER A 69 -16.12 -9.48 -7.77
CA SER A 69 -15.80 -8.13 -8.21
C SER A 69 -16.98 -7.55 -9.00
N GLU A 70 -16.89 -6.27 -9.39
CA GLU A 70 -17.92 -5.59 -10.16
C GLU A 70 -18.16 -6.23 -11.53
N ASN A 71 -17.20 -7.00 -12.02
CA ASN A 71 -17.35 -7.77 -13.27
C ASN A 71 -17.89 -9.16 -13.02
N ASN A 72 -18.39 -9.42 -11.82
CA ASN A 72 -18.91 -10.72 -11.40
C ASN A 72 -17.86 -11.82 -11.51
N ARG A 73 -16.58 -11.47 -11.39
CA ARG A 73 -15.46 -12.41 -11.36
C ARG A 73 -15.04 -12.65 -9.92
N ARG A 74 -14.60 -13.86 -9.66
CA ARG A 74 -14.11 -14.22 -8.34
C ARG A 74 -12.78 -13.51 -8.08
N ALA A 75 -12.68 -12.84 -6.93
CA ALA A 75 -11.48 -12.10 -6.55
C ALA A 75 -11.27 -12.17 -5.05
N ARG A 76 -10.03 -12.02 -4.63
CA ARG A 76 -9.70 -11.91 -3.20
C ARG A 76 -9.82 -10.45 -2.79
N PHE A 77 -10.60 -10.22 -1.73
CA PHE A 77 -10.76 -8.88 -1.15
C PHE A 77 -9.90 -8.79 0.11
N TYR A 78 -9.17 -7.71 0.22
CA TYR A 78 -8.23 -7.48 1.31
C TYR A 78 -8.79 -6.43 2.25
N ALA A 79 -8.69 -6.69 3.54
CA ALA A 79 -9.18 -5.77 4.58
C ALA A 79 -8.15 -5.66 5.70
N LEU A 80 -8.13 -4.51 6.38
CA LEU A 80 -7.24 -4.35 7.52
C LEU A 80 -7.72 -5.18 8.70
N THR A 81 -6.76 -5.76 9.40
CA THR A 81 -6.98 -6.32 10.73
C THR A 81 -6.84 -5.20 11.77
N LYS A 82 -7.14 -5.52 13.04
CA LYS A 82 -6.90 -4.59 14.13
C LYS A 82 -5.42 -4.22 14.22
N ALA A 83 -4.53 -5.20 14.06
CA ALA A 83 -3.09 -4.96 14.04
C ALA A 83 -2.69 -4.09 12.85
N GLY A 84 -3.34 -4.30 11.70
CA GLY A 84 -3.09 -3.49 10.50
C GLY A 84 -3.46 -2.03 10.69
N ARG A 85 -4.52 -1.74 11.43
CA ARG A 85 -4.91 -0.36 11.71
C ARG A 85 -3.85 0.36 12.53
N LYS A 86 -3.25 -0.32 13.49
CA LYS A 86 -2.13 0.23 14.25
C LYS A 86 -0.90 0.41 13.37
N GLN A 87 -0.69 -0.53 12.46
CA GLN A 87 0.47 -0.48 11.57
C GLN A 87 0.39 0.69 10.59
N VAL A 88 -0.81 1.09 10.17
CA VAL A 88 -0.98 2.28 9.33
C VAL A 88 -0.36 3.48 10.02
N ASP A 89 -0.66 3.70 11.29
CA ASP A 89 -0.14 4.86 12.04
C ASP A 89 1.38 4.82 12.10
N THR A 90 1.95 3.64 12.35
CA THR A 90 3.40 3.48 12.39
C THR A 90 4.04 3.80 11.04
N GLU A 91 3.45 3.30 9.96
CA GLU A 91 3.99 3.51 8.62
C GLU A 91 3.87 4.98 8.19
N VAL A 92 2.77 5.64 8.54
CA VAL A 92 2.59 7.07 8.26
C VAL A 92 3.67 7.87 8.99
N ALA A 93 3.91 7.57 10.26
CA ALA A 93 4.93 8.28 11.05
C ALA A 93 6.33 8.10 10.46
N LYS A 94 6.66 6.88 10.03
CA LYS A 94 7.93 6.60 9.37
C LYS A 94 8.10 7.43 8.09
N TRP A 95 7.06 7.48 7.29
CA TRP A 95 7.08 8.25 6.04
C TRP A 95 7.25 9.74 6.31
N GLU A 96 6.54 10.29 7.29
CA GLU A 96 6.64 11.70 7.62
C GLU A 96 8.06 12.07 8.04
N ARG A 97 8.71 11.21 8.83
CA ARG A 97 10.09 11.44 9.25
C ARG A 97 11.06 11.35 8.08
N LEU A 98 10.89 10.34 7.24
CA LEU A 98 11.76 10.17 6.08
C LEU A 98 11.62 11.35 5.11
N SER A 99 10.39 11.72 4.77
CA SER A 99 10.15 12.81 3.84
C SER A 99 10.63 14.14 4.40
N ALA A 100 10.45 14.37 5.69
CA ALA A 100 10.98 15.57 6.34
C ALA A 100 12.50 15.63 6.24
N GLY A 101 13.18 14.51 6.51
CA GLY A 101 14.63 14.44 6.39
C GLY A 101 15.11 14.67 4.97
N VAL A 102 14.46 14.05 4.00
CA VAL A 102 14.80 14.25 2.59
C VAL A 102 14.64 15.72 2.20
N ASN A 103 13.53 16.33 2.59
CA ASN A 103 13.27 17.73 2.28
C ASN A 103 14.32 18.67 2.89
N LEU A 104 14.74 18.38 4.12
CA LEU A 104 15.81 19.18 4.75
C LEU A 104 17.11 19.11 3.96
N VAL A 105 17.47 17.93 3.50
CA VAL A 105 18.67 17.76 2.69
C VAL A 105 18.54 18.54 1.38
N LEU A 106 17.41 18.43 0.70
CA LEU A 106 17.17 19.12 -0.56
C LEU A 106 17.18 20.64 -0.42
N GLN A 107 16.67 21.16 0.70
CA GLN A 107 16.62 22.59 0.95
C GLN A 107 17.97 23.19 1.27
N ARG A 108 18.86 22.41 1.90
CA ARG A 108 20.16 22.91 2.39
C ARG A 108 21.31 22.67 1.42
N THR A 109 21.06 21.90 0.40
CA THR A 109 22.06 21.64 -0.62
C THR A 109 21.61 22.15 -1.98
#